data_f478c5678acb231935d7b8690075cd69
#
_entry.id   f478c5678acb231935d7b8690075cd69
#
_cell.length_a   1.000
_cell.length_b   1.000
_cell.length_c   1.000
_cell.angle_alpha   90.00
_cell.angle_beta   90.00
_cell.angle_gamma   90.00
#
_symmetry.space_group_name_H-M   'P 1'
#
loop_
_entity.id
_entity.type
_entity.pdbx_description
1 polymer ?
#
loop_
_entity_poly.entity_id
_entity_poly.type
_entity_poly.pdbx_seq_one_letter_code
_entity_poly.pdbx_strand_id
1 'polypeptide(L)'
;MNMKLKSLRTSATLIVLLAVSLLTFSCNSFDERLPECRLLVKFKYDYNMLHTDAFHTQVDRVELYIFDKDGRYLFSQVEEGEVLATGYYTMEVKLPVGEYQLLAWAGAHDSYEITIPNGGTTLTEMKLQLMREESLVINKELEPLWYGGINHVKFTGTANQMEVINLIKD
;
A
#
# COMPACT_ATOMS: atom_id res chain seq x y z
N MET A 1 28.45 71.20 10.82
CA MET A 1 27.41 70.44 11.58
C MET A 1 26.58 69.48 10.75
N ASN A 2 26.72 69.47 9.41
CA ASN A 2 25.91 68.66 8.51
C ASN A 2 26.48 67.24 8.20
N MET A 3 27.75 66.93 8.50
CA MET A 3 28.35 65.64 8.20
C MET A 3 27.95 64.53 9.19
N LYS A 4 27.77 64.81 10.48
CA LYS A 4 27.33 63.83 11.48
C LYS A 4 25.87 63.41 11.28
N LEU A 5 25.03 64.26 10.75
CA LEU A 5 23.61 63.97 10.52
C LEU A 5 23.41 63.05 9.30
N LYS A 6 24.28 63.15 8.25
CA LYS A 6 24.26 62.25 7.10
C LYS A 6 24.72 60.83 7.47
N SER A 7 25.75 60.71 8.31
CA SER A 7 26.26 59.40 8.78
C SER A 7 25.23 58.66 9.66
N LEU A 8 24.48 59.38 10.48
CA LEU A 8 23.44 58.76 11.31
C LEU A 8 22.27 58.26 10.49
N ARG A 9 21.89 58.98 9.44
CA ARG A 9 20.81 58.57 8.53
C ARG A 9 21.17 57.34 7.68
N THR A 10 22.40 57.28 7.18
CA THR A 10 22.88 56.11 6.42
C THR A 10 23.03 54.87 7.30
N SER A 11 23.45 55.03 8.55
CA SER A 11 23.54 53.92 9.49
C SER A 11 22.14 53.37 9.86
N ALA A 12 21.17 54.24 10.08
CA ALA A 12 19.78 53.85 10.39
C ALA A 12 19.10 53.10 9.20
N THR A 13 19.33 53.59 7.96
CA THR A 13 18.78 52.90 6.77
C THR A 13 19.43 51.54 6.54
N LEU A 14 20.72 51.37 6.83
CA LEU A 14 21.39 50.07 6.74
C LEU A 14 20.86 49.06 7.76
N ILE A 15 20.59 49.51 8.98
CA ILE A 15 20.01 48.64 10.03
C ILE A 15 18.58 48.22 9.67
N VAL A 16 17.78 49.12 9.11
CA VAL A 16 16.41 48.78 8.68
C VAL A 16 16.41 47.82 7.51
N LEU A 17 17.30 47.98 6.53
CA LEU A 17 17.48 47.05 5.42
C LEU A 17 17.94 45.68 5.88
N LEU A 18 18.85 45.60 6.85
CA LEU A 18 19.31 44.35 7.44
C LEU A 18 18.18 43.66 8.21
N ALA A 19 17.37 44.40 8.97
CA ALA A 19 16.23 43.86 9.70
C ALA A 19 15.14 43.29 8.75
N VAL A 20 14.87 43.99 7.64
CA VAL A 20 13.91 43.52 6.64
C VAL A 20 14.41 42.26 5.92
N SER A 21 15.71 42.17 5.63
CA SER A 21 16.27 40.94 5.01
C SER A 21 16.23 39.71 5.93
N LEU A 22 16.36 39.89 7.24
CA LEU A 22 16.23 38.82 8.22
C LEU A 22 14.78 38.32 8.36
N LEU A 23 13.78 39.17 8.13
CA LEU A 23 12.37 38.76 8.18
C LEU A 23 11.92 37.94 6.95
N THR A 24 12.61 38.06 5.82
CA THR A 24 12.28 37.29 4.61
C THR A 24 12.84 35.89 4.58
N PHE A 25 13.81 35.55 5.44
CA PHE A 25 14.37 34.20 5.53
C PHE A 25 13.59 33.25 6.45
N SER A 26 12.58 33.74 7.18
CA SER A 26 11.86 32.96 8.20
C SER A 26 10.72 32.11 7.66
N CYS A 27 10.39 32.14 6.37
CA CYS A 27 9.19 31.46 5.86
C CYS A 27 9.39 30.09 5.19
N ASN A 28 10.61 29.54 5.11
CA ASN A 28 10.84 28.31 4.38
C ASN A 28 11.23 27.09 5.23
N SER A 29 11.09 27.14 6.56
CA SER A 29 11.54 26.05 7.44
C SER A 29 10.41 25.15 7.99
N PHE A 30 9.17 25.36 7.59
CA PHE A 30 8.04 24.52 7.99
C PHE A 30 7.49 23.73 6.78
N ASP A 31 8.36 23.09 6.02
CA ASP A 31 7.94 21.97 5.20
C ASP A 31 7.97 20.70 6.07
N GLU A 32 7.12 20.67 7.08
CA GLU A 32 6.78 19.42 7.73
C GLU A 32 6.04 18.58 6.69
N ARG A 33 6.79 17.78 5.96
CA ARG A 33 6.20 16.70 5.16
C ARG A 33 5.45 15.82 6.13
N LEU A 34 4.14 16.03 6.18
CA LEU A 34 3.26 15.10 6.89
C LEU A 34 3.58 13.70 6.39
N PRO A 35 3.73 12.73 7.29
CA PRO A 35 3.97 11.36 6.86
C PRO A 35 2.87 10.94 5.88
N GLU A 36 3.28 10.37 4.76
CA GLU A 36 2.34 9.86 3.76
C GLU A 36 1.41 8.86 4.42
N CYS A 37 0.11 9.14 4.38
CA CYS A 37 -0.89 8.19 4.86
C CYS A 37 -0.84 6.94 4.00
N ARG A 38 -1.00 5.76 4.63
CA ARG A 38 -0.90 4.47 3.98
C ARG A 38 -2.18 3.68 4.20
N LEU A 39 -2.51 2.87 3.21
CA LEU A 39 -3.49 1.81 3.37
C LEU A 39 -2.79 0.59 3.96
N LEU A 40 -3.26 0.13 5.11
CA LEU A 40 -2.76 -1.07 5.79
C LEU A 40 -3.76 -2.20 5.52
N VAL A 41 -3.33 -3.27 4.90
CA VAL A 41 -4.18 -4.43 4.61
C VAL A 41 -3.79 -5.57 5.52
N LYS A 42 -4.72 -5.99 6.36
CA LYS A 42 -4.60 -7.17 7.22
C LYS A 42 -5.34 -8.34 6.57
N PHE A 43 -4.70 -9.51 6.59
CA PHE A 43 -5.31 -10.75 6.12
C PHE A 43 -5.73 -11.58 7.31
N LYS A 44 -6.89 -12.25 7.19
CA LYS A 44 -7.42 -13.18 8.19
C LYS A 44 -7.91 -14.45 7.51
N TYR A 45 -7.71 -15.56 8.19
CA TYR A 45 -8.33 -16.84 7.85
C TYR A 45 -8.99 -17.42 9.10
N ASP A 46 -10.20 -16.93 9.40
CA ASP A 46 -11.02 -17.36 10.54
C ASP A 46 -12.21 -18.24 10.12
N TYR A 47 -12.48 -18.33 8.82
CA TYR A 47 -13.46 -19.27 8.27
C TYR A 47 -12.89 -20.68 8.18
N ASN A 48 -12.61 -21.25 9.35
CA ASN A 48 -12.08 -22.61 9.52
C ASN A 48 -12.78 -23.30 10.68
N MET A 49 -12.53 -24.61 10.83
CA MET A 49 -13.20 -25.44 11.85
C MET A 49 -12.88 -24.99 13.30
N LEU A 50 -11.79 -24.30 13.51
CA LEU A 50 -11.37 -23.83 14.85
C LEU A 50 -11.94 -22.46 15.21
N HIS A 51 -12.56 -21.75 14.24
CA HIS A 51 -13.08 -20.39 14.40
C HIS A 51 -12.06 -19.39 14.97
N THR A 52 -10.78 -19.59 14.66
CA THR A 52 -9.68 -18.71 15.04
C THR A 52 -8.91 -18.30 13.81
N ASP A 53 -8.30 -17.10 13.85
CA ASP A 53 -7.45 -16.63 12.77
C ASP A 53 -6.20 -17.52 12.63
N ALA A 54 -6.18 -18.33 11.58
CA ALA A 54 -5.10 -19.25 11.26
C ALA A 54 -4.20 -18.75 10.12
N PHE A 55 -4.34 -17.48 9.70
CA PHE A 55 -3.51 -16.91 8.62
C PHE A 55 -2.02 -17.13 8.89
N HIS A 56 -1.54 -16.67 10.03
CA HIS A 56 -0.12 -16.71 10.40
C HIS A 56 0.47 -18.12 10.56
N THR A 57 -0.37 -19.15 10.65
CA THR A 57 0.09 -20.54 10.82
C THR A 57 -0.01 -21.37 9.55
N GLN A 58 -0.78 -20.93 8.57
CA GLN A 58 -1.07 -21.71 7.37
C GLN A 58 -0.67 -21.03 6.07
N VAL A 59 -0.49 -19.72 6.08
CA VAL A 59 -0.18 -18.94 4.88
C VAL A 59 1.27 -18.46 4.95
N ASP A 60 2.06 -18.82 3.97
CA ASP A 60 3.47 -18.46 3.80
C ASP A 60 3.74 -17.55 2.60
N ARG A 61 2.71 -17.32 1.76
CA ARG A 61 2.74 -16.40 0.63
C ARG A 61 1.38 -15.76 0.44
N VAL A 62 1.35 -14.45 0.26
CA VAL A 62 0.15 -13.70 -0.11
C VAL A 62 0.47 -12.70 -1.19
N GLU A 63 -0.41 -12.61 -2.18
CA GLU A 63 -0.34 -11.63 -3.27
C GLU A 63 -1.62 -10.81 -3.29
N LEU A 64 -1.46 -9.49 -3.13
CA LEU A 64 -2.55 -8.52 -3.13
C LEU A 64 -2.58 -7.80 -4.46
N TYR A 65 -3.71 -7.84 -5.13
CA TYR A 65 -3.99 -7.16 -6.39
C TYR A 65 -4.86 -5.95 -6.13
N ILE A 66 -4.46 -4.81 -6.67
CA ILE A 66 -5.13 -3.53 -6.50
C ILE A 66 -5.72 -3.11 -7.84
N PHE A 67 -7.00 -2.76 -7.80
CA PHE A 67 -7.77 -2.27 -8.94
C PHE A 67 -8.35 -0.89 -8.62
N ASP A 68 -8.58 -0.08 -9.66
CA ASP A 68 -9.32 1.17 -9.51
C ASP A 68 -10.82 0.93 -9.24
N LYS A 69 -11.58 2.01 -9.08
CA LYS A 69 -13.03 1.94 -8.86
C LYS A 69 -13.81 1.25 -9.98
N ASP A 70 -13.29 1.27 -11.20
CA ASP A 70 -13.87 0.66 -12.39
C ASP A 70 -13.42 -0.80 -12.59
N GLY A 71 -12.62 -1.32 -11.62
CA GLY A 71 -12.10 -2.69 -11.63
C GLY A 71 -10.92 -2.89 -12.56
N ARG A 72 -10.23 -1.83 -13.02
CA ARG A 72 -9.03 -1.95 -13.84
C ARG A 72 -7.83 -2.21 -12.97
N TYR A 73 -7.02 -3.18 -13.34
CA TYR A 73 -5.79 -3.52 -12.65
C TYR A 73 -4.81 -2.34 -12.62
N LEU A 74 -4.26 -2.05 -11.45
CA LEU A 74 -3.24 -1.03 -11.22
C LEU A 74 -1.87 -1.67 -10.99
N PHE A 75 -1.74 -2.49 -9.95
CA PHE A 75 -0.52 -3.22 -9.62
C PHE A 75 -0.82 -4.33 -8.61
N SER A 76 0.14 -5.20 -8.37
CA SER A 76 0.11 -6.16 -7.27
C SER A 76 1.33 -6.03 -6.36
N GLN A 77 1.20 -6.55 -5.15
CA GLN A 77 2.24 -6.61 -4.14
C GLN A 77 2.25 -8.00 -3.51
N VAL A 78 3.43 -8.59 -3.43
CA VAL A 78 3.65 -9.93 -2.90
C VAL A 78 4.41 -9.85 -1.59
N GLU A 79 4.04 -10.70 -0.65
CA GLU A 79 4.81 -10.95 0.57
C GLU A 79 4.88 -12.44 0.82
N GLU A 80 6.04 -12.93 1.25
CA GLU A 80 6.26 -14.34 1.50
C GLU A 80 7.27 -14.57 2.63
N GLY A 81 7.19 -15.75 3.23
CA GLY A 81 8.13 -16.21 4.23
C GLY A 81 7.75 -15.84 5.68
N GLU A 82 8.77 -15.84 6.54
CA GLU A 82 8.61 -15.78 8.00
C GLU A 82 7.87 -14.53 8.51
N VAL A 83 7.86 -13.45 7.77
CA VAL A 83 7.18 -12.22 8.18
C VAL A 83 5.68 -12.43 8.33
N LEU A 84 5.08 -13.32 7.53
CA LEU A 84 3.66 -13.67 7.60
C LEU A 84 3.31 -14.46 8.85
N ALA A 85 4.27 -15.21 9.40
CA ALA A 85 4.07 -16.06 10.58
C ALA A 85 4.04 -15.27 11.90
N THR A 86 4.30 -13.97 11.89
CA THR A 86 4.39 -13.14 13.11
C THR A 86 3.06 -12.95 13.84
N GLY A 87 1.92 -13.18 13.18
CA GLY A 87 0.58 -12.92 13.72
C GLY A 87 0.16 -11.43 13.73
N TYR A 88 1.09 -10.53 13.45
CA TYR A 88 0.86 -9.06 13.42
C TYR A 88 1.07 -8.45 12.04
N TYR A 89 1.33 -9.27 11.03
CA TYR A 89 1.61 -8.78 9.70
C TYR A 89 0.47 -7.93 9.14
N THR A 90 0.84 -6.81 8.55
CA THR A 90 -0.04 -5.95 7.74
C THR A 90 0.75 -5.50 6.52
N MET A 91 0.15 -5.61 5.35
CA MET A 91 0.73 -5.14 4.10
C MET A 91 0.49 -3.64 3.97
N GLU A 92 1.57 -2.87 3.83
CA GLU A 92 1.48 -1.43 3.59
C GLU A 92 1.35 -1.17 2.09
N VAL A 93 0.27 -0.50 1.70
CA VAL A 93 -0.01 -0.15 0.30
C VAL A 93 -0.01 1.37 0.17
N LYS A 94 0.82 1.87 -0.74
CA LYS A 94 0.88 3.30 -1.07
C LYS A 94 -0.05 3.58 -2.22
N LEU A 95 -1.09 4.37 -1.95
CA LEU A 95 -2.11 4.74 -2.93
C LEU A 95 -2.40 6.24 -2.87
N PRO A 96 -2.70 6.87 -4.01
CA PRO A 96 -3.35 8.17 -4.03
C PRO A 96 -4.72 8.13 -3.35
N VAL A 97 -5.24 9.28 -2.98
CA VAL A 97 -6.64 9.39 -2.54
C VAL A 97 -7.57 8.91 -3.66
N GLY A 98 -8.49 8.00 -3.35
CA GLY A 98 -9.34 7.40 -4.36
C GLY A 98 -10.21 6.25 -3.85
N GLU A 99 -10.87 5.58 -4.79
CA GLU A 99 -11.68 4.39 -4.54
C GLU A 99 -11.06 3.21 -5.27
N TYR A 100 -11.00 2.06 -4.58
CA TYR A 100 -10.24 0.90 -5.02
C TYR A 100 -11.01 -0.39 -4.77
N GLN A 101 -10.61 -1.44 -5.47
CA GLN A 101 -11.01 -2.82 -5.22
C GLN A 101 -9.74 -3.62 -4.93
N LEU A 102 -9.81 -4.51 -3.96
CA LEU A 102 -8.70 -5.35 -3.52
C LEU A 102 -9.05 -6.82 -3.70
N LEU A 103 -8.13 -7.60 -4.23
CA LEU A 103 -8.22 -9.06 -4.33
C LEU A 103 -6.92 -9.66 -3.82
N ALA A 104 -7.02 -10.66 -2.95
CA ALA A 104 -5.86 -11.38 -2.44
C ALA A 104 -5.94 -12.87 -2.83
N TRP A 105 -4.80 -13.41 -3.26
CA TRP A 105 -4.52 -14.83 -3.35
C TRP A 105 -3.43 -15.18 -2.36
N ALA A 106 -3.58 -16.29 -1.65
CA ALA A 106 -2.59 -16.77 -0.71
C ALA A 106 -2.30 -18.25 -0.93
N GLY A 107 -1.05 -18.67 -0.74
CA GLY A 107 -0.60 -20.02 -1.02
C GLY A 107 -0.44 -20.35 -2.51
N ALA A 108 -0.55 -19.36 -3.40
CA ALA A 108 -0.34 -19.57 -4.82
C ALA A 108 1.17 -19.65 -5.12
N HIS A 109 1.70 -20.87 -5.07
CA HIS A 109 3.08 -21.21 -5.43
C HIS A 109 3.17 -21.77 -6.86
N ASP A 110 4.19 -22.56 -7.12
CA ASP A 110 4.53 -23.09 -8.46
C ASP A 110 3.44 -23.93 -9.13
N SER A 111 2.47 -24.43 -8.35
CA SER A 111 1.33 -25.18 -8.88
C SER A 111 0.28 -24.29 -9.57
N TYR A 112 0.37 -22.97 -9.39
CA TYR A 112 -0.64 -22.02 -9.86
C TYR A 112 -0.01 -20.91 -10.67
N GLU A 113 -0.68 -20.54 -11.75
CA GLU A 113 -0.36 -19.36 -12.55
C GLU A 113 -1.49 -18.34 -12.45
N ILE A 114 -1.16 -17.13 -12.01
CA ILE A 114 -2.08 -16.01 -11.97
C ILE A 114 -1.86 -15.17 -13.22
N THR A 115 -2.80 -15.24 -14.14
CA THR A 115 -2.73 -14.47 -15.38
C THR A 115 -3.37 -13.10 -15.19
N ILE A 116 -2.55 -12.06 -15.31
CA ILE A 116 -3.01 -10.68 -15.43
C ILE A 116 -3.00 -10.36 -16.92
N PRO A 117 -4.15 -10.28 -17.59
CA PRO A 117 -4.18 -9.93 -19.01
C PRO A 117 -3.61 -8.53 -19.24
N ASN A 118 -2.81 -8.38 -20.27
CA ASN A 118 -2.17 -7.13 -20.63
C ASN A 118 -3.19 -6.04 -21.00
N GLY A 119 -3.09 -4.88 -20.37
CA GLY A 119 -3.71 -3.65 -20.85
C GLY A 119 -5.20 -3.46 -20.54
N GLY A 120 -5.57 -3.36 -19.28
CA GLY A 120 -6.91 -2.96 -18.85
C GLY A 120 -7.78 -4.09 -18.35
N THR A 121 -7.15 -5.14 -17.85
CA THR A 121 -7.83 -6.26 -17.21
C THR A 121 -8.70 -5.80 -16.07
N THR A 122 -9.93 -6.22 -16.12
CA THR A 122 -10.86 -6.06 -15.02
C THR A 122 -10.70 -7.21 -14.02
N LEU A 123 -11.07 -6.95 -12.78
CA LEU A 123 -11.10 -7.96 -11.72
C LEU A 123 -11.81 -9.26 -12.16
N THR A 124 -12.85 -9.14 -13.00
CA THR A 124 -13.61 -10.29 -13.54
C THR A 124 -12.85 -11.11 -14.59
N GLU A 125 -11.81 -10.53 -15.20
CA GLU A 125 -11.00 -11.21 -16.23
C GLU A 125 -9.76 -11.88 -15.64
N MET A 126 -9.44 -11.56 -14.39
CA MET A 126 -8.33 -12.19 -13.69
C MET A 126 -8.63 -13.66 -13.44
N LYS A 127 -7.72 -14.52 -13.88
CA LYS A 127 -7.85 -15.97 -13.76
C LYS A 127 -6.68 -16.56 -13.01
N LEU A 128 -6.99 -17.45 -12.11
CA LEU A 128 -6.01 -18.36 -11.55
C LEU A 128 -6.14 -19.70 -12.31
N GLN A 129 -5.04 -20.19 -12.82
CA GLN A 129 -4.99 -21.46 -13.53
C GLN A 129 -4.04 -22.40 -12.82
N LEU A 130 -4.45 -23.66 -12.73
CA LEU A 130 -3.58 -24.72 -12.27
C LEU A 130 -2.56 -25.02 -13.36
N MET A 131 -1.27 -24.97 -13.02
CA MET A 131 -0.20 -25.37 -13.92
C MET A 131 -0.29 -26.87 -14.18
N ARG A 132 -0.51 -27.26 -15.44
CA ARG A 132 -0.55 -28.65 -15.86
C ARG A 132 0.82 -29.06 -16.40
N GLU A 133 1.35 -30.16 -15.87
CA GLU A 133 2.46 -30.83 -16.52
C GLU A 133 2.00 -31.45 -17.85
N GLU A 134 2.90 -31.62 -18.81
CA GLU A 134 2.59 -32.20 -20.15
C GLU A 134 1.93 -33.59 -20.09
N SER A 135 2.06 -34.30 -18.97
CA SER A 135 1.57 -35.68 -18.80
C SER A 135 0.09 -35.81 -18.45
N LEU A 136 -0.68 -34.74 -18.32
CA LEU A 136 -2.10 -34.74 -17.89
C LEU A 136 -2.37 -35.38 -16.52
N VAL A 137 -1.35 -35.82 -15.81
CA VAL A 137 -1.46 -36.47 -14.50
C VAL A 137 -0.85 -35.52 -13.45
N ILE A 138 -1.67 -35.11 -12.49
CA ILE A 138 -1.19 -34.38 -11.33
C ILE A 138 -0.63 -35.40 -10.35
N ASN A 139 0.70 -35.53 -10.30
CA ASN A 139 1.40 -36.45 -9.41
C ASN A 139 1.81 -35.82 -8.06
N LYS A 140 1.44 -34.57 -7.85
CA LYS A 140 1.75 -33.82 -6.62
C LYS A 140 0.45 -33.54 -5.86
N GLU A 141 0.54 -33.52 -4.54
CA GLU A 141 -0.48 -32.92 -3.71
C GLU A 141 -0.52 -31.41 -4.04
N LEU A 142 -1.73 -30.91 -4.28
CA LEU A 142 -1.92 -29.50 -4.57
C LEU A 142 -1.65 -28.68 -3.31
N GLU A 143 -0.92 -27.60 -3.48
CA GLU A 143 -0.70 -26.65 -2.41
C GLU A 143 -2.02 -25.99 -2.01
N PRO A 144 -2.25 -25.76 -0.70
CA PRO A 144 -3.44 -25.07 -0.24
C PRO A 144 -3.53 -23.68 -0.84
N LEU A 145 -4.72 -23.30 -1.27
CA LEU A 145 -5.00 -22.00 -1.86
C LEU A 145 -6.08 -21.29 -1.06
N TRP A 146 -5.91 -20.00 -0.86
CA TRP A 146 -6.90 -19.11 -0.25
C TRP A 146 -7.13 -17.91 -1.14
N TYR A 147 -8.32 -17.35 -1.07
CA TYR A 147 -8.67 -16.12 -1.76
C TYR A 147 -9.59 -15.25 -0.90
N GLY A 148 -9.60 -13.96 -1.17
CA GLY A 148 -10.51 -13.01 -0.55
C GLY A 148 -10.39 -11.65 -1.19
N GLY A 149 -11.38 -10.78 -0.95
CA GLY A 149 -11.34 -9.45 -1.54
C GLY A 149 -12.29 -8.47 -0.89
N ILE A 150 -12.12 -7.21 -1.24
CA ILE A 150 -12.97 -6.07 -0.87
C ILE A 150 -13.32 -5.31 -2.14
N ASN A 151 -14.60 -5.26 -2.48
CA ASN A 151 -15.07 -4.63 -3.72
C ASN A 151 -15.12 -3.10 -3.66
N HIS A 152 -15.02 -2.50 -2.47
CA HIS A 152 -15.07 -1.06 -2.33
C HIS A 152 -14.26 -0.59 -1.13
N VAL A 153 -13.14 0.06 -1.41
CA VAL A 153 -12.26 0.70 -0.45
C VAL A 153 -12.12 2.16 -0.82
N LYS A 154 -12.57 3.05 0.07
CA LYS A 154 -12.38 4.49 -0.11
C LYS A 154 -11.20 4.96 0.73
N PHE A 155 -10.07 5.22 0.09
CA PHE A 155 -8.88 5.76 0.74
C PHE A 155 -8.89 7.28 0.71
N THR A 156 -8.93 7.90 1.90
CA THR A 156 -9.06 9.37 2.05
C THR A 156 -7.73 10.08 2.19
N GLY A 157 -6.65 9.36 2.52
CA GLY A 157 -5.33 9.94 2.71
C GLY A 157 -5.17 10.88 3.91
N THR A 158 -6.16 10.92 4.81
CA THR A 158 -6.14 11.81 5.99
C THR A 158 -5.46 11.17 7.21
N ALA A 159 -5.40 9.85 7.23
CA ALA A 159 -4.76 9.04 8.27
C ALA A 159 -4.39 7.67 7.68
N ASN A 160 -3.60 6.88 8.40
CA ASN A 160 -3.43 5.48 8.07
C ASN A 160 -4.79 4.77 8.22
N GLN A 161 -5.20 4.10 7.15
CA GLN A 161 -6.46 3.37 7.09
C GLN A 161 -6.17 1.87 7.10
N MET A 162 -6.91 1.12 7.89
CA MET A 162 -6.78 -0.34 7.94
C MET A 162 -7.99 -1.00 7.30
N GLU A 163 -7.73 -1.92 6.39
CA GLU A 163 -8.71 -2.81 5.78
C GLU A 163 -8.40 -4.26 6.14
N VAL A 164 -9.43 -5.10 6.23
CA VAL A 164 -9.29 -6.52 6.56
C VAL A 164 -9.86 -7.36 5.43
N ILE A 165 -9.02 -8.20 4.84
CA ILE A 165 -9.43 -9.20 3.85
C ILE A 165 -9.59 -10.54 4.57
N ASN A 166 -10.81 -11.06 4.58
CA ASN A 166 -11.10 -12.39 5.07
C ASN A 166 -10.87 -13.38 3.94
N LEU A 167 -9.95 -14.31 4.16
CA LEU A 167 -9.58 -15.34 3.21
C LEU A 167 -10.45 -16.58 3.41
N ILE A 168 -10.80 -17.22 2.31
CA ILE A 168 -11.54 -18.48 2.25
C ILE A 168 -10.61 -19.49 1.59
N LYS A 169 -10.49 -20.66 2.17
CA LYS A 169 -9.73 -21.78 1.59
C LYS A 169 -10.56 -22.45 0.50
N ASP A 170 -9.93 -22.66 -0.67
CA ASP A 170 -10.50 -23.42 -1.80
C ASP A 170 -10.31 -24.93 -1.59
#